data_4b59d68b1fadd2cd7318b5caf2f30668
#
_entry.id   4b59d68b1fadd2cd7318b5caf2f30668
#
_cell.length_a   1.000
_cell.length_b   1.000
_cell.length_c   1.000
_cell.angle_alpha   90.00
_cell.angle_beta   90.00
_cell.angle_gamma   90.00
#
_symmetry.space_group_name_H-M   'P 1'
#
loop_
_entity.id
_entity.type
_entity.pdbx_description
1 polymer ?
#
loop_
_entity_poly.entity_id
_entity_poly.type
_entity_poly.pdbx_seq_one_letter_code
_entity_poly.pdbx_strand_id
1 'polypeptide(L)'
;VTRDGGQVFGTMTIHCIPEHETADVGILIGKKYCGKGIGKIAWRTVLELLSNDACVRKVTGGTLSCNFGMIKIMKDTGMQEDGVRRAQELVDGQAHDILHFAKFK
;
A
#
# COMPACT_ATOMS: atom_id res chain seq x y z
N VAL A 1 -1.91 -11.92 -3.26
CA VAL A 1 -2.39 -12.86 -2.25
C VAL A 1 -1.25 -13.78 -1.82
N THR A 2 -1.00 -13.85 -0.54
CA THR A 2 -0.03 -14.78 0.04
C THR A 2 -0.77 -15.93 0.73
N ARG A 3 -0.17 -17.12 0.71
CA ARG A 3 -0.77 -18.32 1.31
C ARG A 3 0.27 -19.12 2.07
N ASP A 4 -0.21 -19.80 3.12
CA ASP A 4 0.56 -20.77 3.87
C ASP A 4 -0.38 -21.90 4.29
N GLY A 5 -0.05 -23.14 3.92
CA GLY A 5 -0.89 -24.29 4.22
C GLY A 5 -2.31 -24.20 3.70
N GLY A 6 -2.52 -23.50 2.57
CA GLY A 6 -3.82 -23.26 1.98
C GLY A 6 -4.60 -22.08 2.55
N GLN A 7 -4.04 -21.40 3.54
CA GLN A 7 -4.68 -20.21 4.13
C GLN A 7 -4.29 -18.94 3.38
N VAL A 8 -5.25 -18.03 3.25
CA VAL A 8 -5.03 -16.72 2.63
C VAL A 8 -4.76 -15.70 3.71
N PHE A 9 -3.58 -15.07 3.69
CA PHE A 9 -3.20 -14.05 4.67
C PHE A 9 -3.87 -12.71 4.40
N GLY A 10 -4.15 -12.40 3.15
CA GLY A 10 -4.75 -11.14 2.78
C GLY A 10 -4.87 -11.00 1.28
N THR A 11 -5.21 -9.80 0.83
CA THR A 11 -5.34 -9.48 -0.59
C THR A 11 -4.55 -8.24 -0.94
N MET A 12 -4.10 -8.17 -2.18
CA MET A 12 -3.51 -6.98 -2.76
C MET A 12 -4.23 -6.63 -4.04
N THR A 13 -4.40 -5.34 -4.28
CA THR A 13 -4.96 -4.83 -5.53
C THR A 13 -3.94 -3.94 -6.19
N ILE A 14 -3.82 -4.05 -7.51
CA ILE A 14 -2.96 -3.19 -8.31
C ILE A 14 -3.82 -2.59 -9.40
N HIS A 15 -3.93 -1.26 -9.39
CA HIS A 15 -4.66 -0.52 -10.41
C HIS A 15 -3.69 0.23 -11.28
N CYS A 16 -3.55 -0.20 -12.54
CA CYS A 16 -2.62 0.41 -13.48
C CYS A 16 -3.34 1.36 -14.42
N ILE A 17 -2.73 2.50 -14.66
CA ILE A 17 -3.19 3.47 -15.67
C ILE A 17 -2.11 3.57 -16.73
N PRO A 18 -2.23 2.81 -17.83
CA PRO A 18 -1.16 2.75 -18.83
C PRO A 18 -0.82 4.09 -19.49
N GLU A 19 -1.83 4.96 -19.67
CA GLU A 19 -1.65 6.27 -20.27
C GLU A 19 -0.72 7.16 -19.46
N HIS A 20 -0.66 6.95 -18.14
CA HIS A 20 0.19 7.72 -17.24
C HIS A 20 1.37 6.94 -16.72
N GLU A 21 1.48 5.66 -17.05
CA GLU A 21 2.52 4.76 -16.57
C GLU A 21 2.59 4.70 -15.05
N THR A 22 1.42 4.72 -14.39
CA THR A 22 1.31 4.68 -12.94
C THR A 22 0.60 3.42 -12.49
N ALA A 23 0.94 2.98 -11.26
CA ALA A 23 0.27 1.87 -10.61
C ALA A 23 -0.06 2.25 -9.17
N ASP A 24 -1.32 2.05 -8.78
CA ASP A 24 -1.78 2.27 -7.41
C ASP A 24 -1.97 0.93 -6.73
N VAL A 25 -1.40 0.76 -5.54
CA VAL A 25 -1.38 -0.51 -4.83
C VAL A 25 -2.15 -0.37 -3.52
N GLY A 26 -3.05 -1.32 -3.28
CA GLY A 26 -3.72 -1.48 -2.01
C GLY A 26 -3.44 -2.83 -1.41
N ILE A 27 -3.42 -2.91 -0.08
CA ILE A 27 -3.21 -4.16 0.64
C ILE A 27 -4.18 -4.27 1.80
N LEU A 28 -4.70 -5.48 2.02
CA LEU A 28 -5.53 -5.81 3.16
C LEU A 28 -5.04 -7.13 3.74
N ILE A 29 -4.56 -7.10 4.98
CA ILE A 29 -4.10 -8.28 5.70
C ILE A 29 -5.14 -8.67 6.74
N GLY A 30 -5.49 -9.96 6.79
CA GLY A 30 -6.42 -10.47 7.78
C GLY A 30 -5.95 -10.17 9.19
N LYS A 31 -6.88 -9.82 10.07
CA LYS A 31 -6.59 -9.33 11.43
C LYS A 31 -5.67 -10.26 12.22
N LYS A 32 -5.86 -11.58 12.09
CA LYS A 32 -5.02 -12.55 12.82
C LYS A 32 -3.59 -12.65 12.29
N TYR A 33 -3.31 -12.07 11.13
CA TYR A 33 -1.98 -12.08 10.53
C TYR A 33 -1.28 -10.72 10.65
N CYS A 34 -1.93 -9.71 11.21
CA CYS A 34 -1.33 -8.40 11.42
C CYS A 34 -0.19 -8.47 12.44
N GLY A 35 0.82 -7.62 12.27
CA GLY A 35 1.94 -7.54 13.18
C GLY A 35 2.99 -8.63 13.01
N LYS A 36 2.87 -9.49 12.00
CA LYS A 36 3.80 -10.61 11.76
C LYS A 36 4.79 -10.35 10.62
N GLY A 37 4.84 -9.13 10.13
CA GLY A 37 5.75 -8.77 9.04
C GLY A 37 5.26 -9.18 7.65
N ILE A 38 4.11 -9.83 7.54
CA ILE A 38 3.58 -10.31 6.25
C ILE A 38 3.27 -9.13 5.33
N GLY A 39 2.64 -8.09 5.86
CA GLY A 39 2.32 -6.90 5.08
C GLY A 39 3.55 -6.22 4.50
N LYS A 40 4.62 -6.12 5.30
CA LYS A 40 5.86 -5.50 4.86
C LYS A 40 6.53 -6.31 3.75
N ILE A 41 6.57 -7.63 3.90
CA ILE A 41 7.14 -8.51 2.88
C ILE A 41 6.35 -8.43 1.59
N ALA A 42 5.03 -8.50 1.66
CA ALA A 42 4.16 -8.43 0.50
C ALA A 42 4.28 -7.07 -0.21
N TRP A 43 4.31 -5.99 0.56
CA TRP A 43 4.44 -4.64 0.02
C TRP A 43 5.78 -4.45 -0.68
N ARG A 44 6.87 -4.86 -0.04
CA ARG A 44 8.21 -4.79 -0.64
C ARG A 44 8.27 -5.59 -1.93
N THR A 45 7.72 -6.80 -1.94
CA THR A 45 7.73 -7.66 -3.13
C THR A 45 7.01 -7.01 -4.30
N VAL A 46 5.82 -6.45 -4.07
CA VAL A 46 5.07 -5.82 -5.16
C VAL A 46 5.75 -4.55 -5.65
N LEU A 47 6.37 -3.77 -4.75
CA LEU A 47 7.14 -2.60 -5.17
C LEU A 47 8.32 -2.98 -6.06
N GLU A 48 9.03 -4.06 -5.71
CA GLU A 48 10.14 -4.54 -6.52
C GLU A 48 9.67 -5.00 -7.91
N LEU A 49 8.58 -5.75 -7.97
CA LEU A 49 8.01 -6.19 -9.24
C LEU A 49 7.61 -5.01 -10.13
N LEU A 50 6.95 -4.01 -9.56
CA LEU A 50 6.52 -2.84 -10.31
C LEU A 50 7.70 -1.94 -10.70
N SER A 51 8.72 -1.86 -9.85
CA SER A 51 9.93 -1.08 -10.16
C SER A 51 10.70 -1.67 -11.34
N ASN A 52 10.59 -2.97 -11.57
CA ASN A 52 11.23 -3.65 -12.70
C ASN A 52 10.37 -3.65 -13.97
N ASP A 53 9.14 -3.16 -13.87
CA ASP A 53 8.25 -3.05 -15.03
C ASP A 53 8.58 -1.77 -15.81
N ALA A 54 8.99 -1.93 -17.07
CA ALA A 54 9.35 -0.79 -17.92
C ALA A 54 8.18 0.15 -18.19
N CYS A 55 6.94 -0.34 -18.03
CA CYS A 55 5.74 0.43 -18.27
C CYS A 55 5.23 1.18 -17.03
N VAL A 56 5.93 1.08 -15.90
CA VAL A 56 5.56 1.76 -14.67
C VAL A 56 6.63 2.77 -14.30
N ARG A 57 6.22 4.03 -14.16
CA ARG A 57 7.10 5.14 -13.83
C ARG A 57 6.92 5.57 -12.36
N LYS A 58 5.72 5.37 -11.80
CA LYS A 58 5.36 5.82 -10.45
C LYS A 58 4.42 4.80 -9.81
N VAL A 59 4.73 4.38 -8.60
CA VAL A 59 3.87 3.50 -7.79
C VAL A 59 3.33 4.31 -6.62
N THR A 60 2.02 4.26 -6.43
CA THR A 60 1.36 5.01 -5.35
C THR A 60 0.63 4.08 -4.39
N GLY A 61 0.42 4.56 -3.19
CA GLY A 61 -0.41 3.89 -2.19
C GLY A 61 -0.97 4.90 -1.21
N GLY A 62 -2.18 4.64 -0.70
CA GLY A 62 -2.81 5.50 0.28
C GLY A 62 -3.18 4.73 1.53
N THR A 63 -3.17 5.40 2.68
CA THR A 63 -3.57 4.81 3.95
C THR A 63 -4.15 5.86 4.88
N LEU A 64 -4.98 5.41 5.83
CA LEU A 64 -5.51 6.28 6.87
C LEU A 64 -4.37 6.87 7.71
N SER A 65 -4.50 8.13 8.09
CA SER A 65 -3.52 8.82 8.92
C SER A 65 -3.32 8.17 10.29
N CYS A 66 -4.31 7.41 10.77
CA CYS A 66 -4.23 6.66 12.02
C CYS A 66 -3.63 5.27 11.87
N ASN A 67 -3.34 4.83 10.67
CA ASN A 67 -2.74 3.51 10.43
C ASN A 67 -1.21 3.62 10.45
N PHE A 68 -0.66 3.71 11.66
CA PHE A 68 0.78 3.91 11.83
C PHE A 68 1.62 2.74 11.32
N GLY A 69 1.08 1.53 11.42
CA GLY A 69 1.77 0.34 10.90
C GLY A 69 1.99 0.40 9.40
N MET A 70 0.97 0.78 8.65
CA MET A 70 1.08 0.89 7.20
C MET A 70 1.95 2.07 6.79
N ILE A 71 1.85 3.20 7.50
CA ILE A 71 2.72 4.35 7.26
C ILE A 71 4.19 3.95 7.40
N LYS A 72 4.50 3.20 8.46
CA LYS A 72 5.87 2.71 8.67
C LYS A 72 6.33 1.80 7.55
N ILE A 73 5.47 0.89 7.10
CA ILE A 73 5.78 -0.01 5.98
C ILE A 73 6.11 0.79 4.72
N MET A 74 5.30 1.79 4.40
CA MET A 74 5.52 2.63 3.23
C MET A 74 6.84 3.38 3.31
N LYS A 75 7.16 3.97 4.46
CA LYS A 75 8.42 4.67 4.67
C LYS A 75 9.63 3.73 4.62
N ASP A 76 9.51 2.57 5.27
CA ASP A 76 10.60 1.59 5.33
C ASP A 76 10.91 0.97 3.96
N THR A 77 9.96 1.01 3.04
CA THR A 77 10.15 0.48 1.68
C THR A 77 10.56 1.55 0.67
N GLY A 78 10.87 2.76 1.14
CA GLY A 78 11.44 3.82 0.31
C GLY A 78 10.42 4.73 -0.36
N MET A 79 9.17 4.69 0.05
CA MET A 79 8.15 5.59 -0.48
C MET A 79 8.24 6.96 0.18
N GLN A 80 7.84 7.99 -0.55
CA GLN A 80 7.82 9.38 -0.10
C GLN A 80 6.38 9.87 0.00
N GLU A 81 6.13 10.83 0.89
CA GLU A 81 4.83 11.47 0.98
C GLU A 81 4.51 12.20 -0.31
N ASP A 82 3.30 12.00 -0.84
CA ASP A 82 2.87 12.54 -2.13
C ASP A 82 1.57 13.33 -2.05
N GLY A 83 0.96 13.41 -0.91
CA GLY A 83 -0.25 14.21 -0.71
C GLY A 83 -1.09 13.73 0.44
N VAL A 84 -2.09 14.54 0.78
CA VAL A 84 -3.03 14.26 1.86
C VAL A 84 -4.43 14.62 1.39
N ARG A 85 -5.39 13.72 1.60
CA ARG A 85 -6.81 14.03 1.47
C ARG A 85 -7.37 14.24 2.86
N ARG A 86 -7.69 15.48 3.17
CA ARG A 86 -8.14 15.83 4.52
C ARG A 86 -9.56 15.37 4.78
N ALA A 87 -9.78 14.81 5.98
CA ALA A 87 -11.10 14.39 6.46
C ALA A 87 -11.85 13.54 5.44
N GLN A 88 -11.14 12.66 4.74
CA GLN A 88 -11.67 11.91 3.61
C GLN A 88 -12.56 10.76 4.04
N GLU A 89 -12.24 10.09 5.16
CA GLU A 89 -12.97 8.90 5.57
C GLU A 89 -13.38 8.98 7.03
N LEU A 90 -14.53 8.39 7.33
CA LEU A 90 -15.03 8.30 8.70
C LEU A 90 -14.65 6.95 9.30
N VAL A 91 -14.03 6.99 10.48
CA VAL A 91 -13.74 5.82 11.28
C VAL A 91 -14.35 6.05 12.65
N ASP A 92 -15.32 5.21 13.02
CA ASP A 92 -16.09 5.35 14.26
C ASP A 92 -16.66 6.76 14.44
N GLY A 93 -17.16 7.34 13.35
CA GLY A 93 -17.77 8.67 13.36
C GLY A 93 -16.79 9.83 13.37
N GLN A 94 -15.47 9.56 13.36
CA GLN A 94 -14.45 10.60 13.32
C GLN A 94 -13.82 10.67 11.92
N ALA A 95 -13.64 11.88 11.42
CA ALA A 95 -13.02 12.09 10.12
C ALA A 95 -11.50 11.94 10.21
N HIS A 96 -10.94 11.16 9.32
CA HIS A 96 -9.50 10.91 9.23
C HIS A 96 -8.98 11.28 7.84
N ASP A 97 -7.74 11.72 7.80
CA ASP A 97 -7.05 12.01 6.56
C ASP A 97 -6.58 10.73 5.89
N ILE A 98 -6.46 10.76 4.58
CA ILE A 98 -5.77 9.74 3.81
C ILE A 98 -4.41 10.30 3.40
N LEU A 99 -3.35 9.62 3.81
CA LEU A 99 -1.98 9.95 3.42
C LEU A 99 -1.63 9.17 2.17
N HIS A 100 -1.11 9.86 1.17
CA HIS A 100 -0.64 9.25 -0.07
C HIS A 100 0.88 9.21 -0.09
N PHE A 101 1.40 8.07 -0.51
CA PHE A 101 2.83 7.86 -0.68
C PHE A 101 3.12 7.44 -2.11
N ALA A 102 4.31 7.73 -2.58
CA ALA A 102 4.72 7.37 -3.92
C ALA A 102 6.18 6.93 -3.95
N LYS A 103 6.47 6.02 -4.88
CA LYS A 103 7.83 5.65 -5.22
C LYS A 103 8.03 5.86 -6.71
N PHE A 104 9.01 6.67 -7.04
CA PHE A 104 9.37 6.97 -8.42
C PHE A 104 10.49 6.05 -8.88
N LYS A 105 10.46 5.76 -10.15
CA LYS A 105 11.49 4.96 -10.80
C LYS A 105 12.76 5.77 -11.02
#